data_72d05cce1012c18378902edcf9647248
#
_entry.id   72d05cce1012c18378902edcf9647248
#
_cell.length_a   1.000
_cell.length_b   1.000
_cell.length_c   1.000
_cell.angle_alpha   90.00
_cell.angle_beta   90.00
_cell.angle_gamma   90.00
#
_symmetry.space_group_name_H-M   'P 1'
#
loop_
_entity.id
_entity.type
_entity.pdbx_description
1 polymer ?
#
loop_
_entity_poly.entity_id
_entity_poly.type
_entity_poly.pdbx_seq_one_letter_code
_entity_poly.pdbx_strand_id
1 'polypeptide(L)'
;MFEQDEDHQPLTGRSLAREVVVQVLFEDDLNPAGDLQLADQFVAERMQGASAGLAEFTRELLANIRSSKERVDAMLEQSADNWSLSRMAPTDRNILRLGVYELTQTDTPGQVVIHEAVELAKRFGTEDSPRFVNGVLDRIFDNAPEEN
;
A
#
# COMPACT_ATOMS: atom_id res chain seq x y z
N MET A 1 -7.37 -4.64 -14.07
CA MET A 1 -6.62 -4.72 -12.82
C MET A 1 -5.14 -4.52 -13.11
N PHE A 2 -4.24 -4.70 -12.17
CA PHE A 2 -2.82 -4.45 -12.37
C PHE A 2 -2.22 -5.37 -13.43
N GLU A 3 -1.58 -4.78 -14.44
CA GLU A 3 -0.72 -5.51 -15.34
C GLU A 3 0.73 -5.21 -14.91
N GLN A 4 1.48 -6.25 -14.61
CA GLN A 4 2.90 -6.08 -14.36
C GLN A 4 3.61 -5.82 -15.67
N ASP A 5 4.50 -4.84 -15.66
CA ASP A 5 5.43 -4.65 -16.76
C ASP A 5 6.29 -5.91 -16.87
N GLU A 6 6.38 -6.48 -18.06
CA GLU A 6 7.14 -7.71 -18.31
C GLU A 6 8.64 -7.54 -17.96
N ASP A 7 9.12 -6.30 -17.95
CA ASP A 7 10.50 -5.98 -17.59
C ASP A 7 10.78 -6.02 -16.10
N HIS A 8 9.74 -6.05 -15.26
CA HIS A 8 9.90 -6.11 -13.82
C HIS A 8 10.02 -7.55 -13.34
N GLN A 9 11.03 -7.79 -12.50
CA GLN A 9 11.20 -9.11 -11.87
C GLN A 9 10.11 -9.33 -10.82
N PRO A 10 9.69 -10.61 -10.60
CA PRO A 10 8.74 -10.92 -9.54
C PRO A 10 9.27 -10.48 -8.17
N LEU A 11 8.39 -9.90 -7.36
CA LEU A 11 8.72 -9.53 -6.00
C LEU A 11 8.69 -10.75 -5.09
N THR A 12 9.51 -10.70 -4.04
CA THR A 12 9.61 -11.76 -3.04
C THR A 12 9.54 -11.16 -1.65
N GLY A 13 9.35 -12.02 -0.64
CA GLY A 13 9.35 -11.61 0.76
C GLY A 13 8.29 -10.55 1.06
N ARG A 14 8.63 -9.60 1.92
CA ARG A 14 7.70 -8.54 2.33
C ARG A 14 7.33 -7.60 1.18
N SER A 15 8.20 -7.45 0.19
CA SER A 15 7.86 -6.67 -1.02
C SER A 15 6.69 -7.32 -1.77
N LEU A 16 6.66 -8.65 -1.87
CA LEU A 16 5.53 -9.37 -2.43
C LEU A 16 4.27 -9.18 -1.57
N ALA A 17 4.42 -9.26 -0.25
CA ALA A 17 3.29 -9.06 0.66
C ALA A 17 2.65 -7.68 0.43
N ARG A 18 3.47 -6.63 0.31
CA ARG A 18 2.98 -5.28 0.06
C ARG A 18 2.28 -5.16 -1.29
N GLU A 19 2.83 -5.79 -2.32
CA GLU A 19 2.18 -5.84 -3.64
C GLU A 19 0.78 -6.45 -3.55
N VAL A 20 0.67 -7.59 -2.88
CA VAL A 20 -0.62 -8.29 -2.72
C VAL A 20 -1.62 -7.42 -1.95
N VAL A 21 -1.17 -6.78 -0.87
CA VAL A 21 -2.02 -5.89 -0.07
C VAL A 21 -2.55 -4.73 -0.93
N VAL A 22 -1.69 -4.08 -1.71
CA VAL A 22 -2.11 -2.98 -2.58
C VAL A 22 -3.12 -3.46 -3.62
N GLN A 23 -2.93 -4.64 -4.19
CA GLN A 23 -3.87 -5.20 -5.16
C GLN A 23 -5.25 -5.44 -4.55
N VAL A 24 -5.30 -5.95 -3.32
CA VAL A 24 -6.58 -6.15 -2.63
C VAL A 24 -7.24 -4.82 -2.26
N LEU A 25 -6.46 -3.86 -1.75
CA LEU A 25 -6.98 -2.53 -1.42
C LEU A 25 -7.54 -1.82 -2.66
N PHE A 26 -6.87 -1.97 -3.80
CA PHE A 26 -7.34 -1.43 -5.07
C PHE A 26 -8.71 -2.02 -5.43
N GLU A 27 -8.85 -3.34 -5.31
CA GLU A 27 -10.12 -4.01 -5.58
C GLU A 27 -11.21 -3.58 -4.60
N ASP A 28 -10.89 -3.41 -3.32
CA ASP A 28 -11.82 -2.88 -2.32
C ASP A 28 -12.36 -1.51 -2.72
N ASP A 29 -11.49 -0.66 -3.28
CA ASP A 29 -11.89 0.69 -3.73
C ASP A 29 -12.86 0.65 -4.91
N LEU A 30 -12.61 -0.23 -5.86
CA LEU A 30 -13.42 -0.35 -7.07
C LEU A 30 -14.71 -1.10 -6.82
N ASN A 31 -14.74 -1.98 -5.83
CA ASN A 31 -15.88 -2.82 -5.53
C ASN A 31 -16.10 -2.93 -4.03
N PRO A 32 -16.61 -1.86 -3.37
CA PRO A 32 -16.77 -1.83 -1.91
C PRO A 32 -17.69 -2.92 -1.37
N ALA A 33 -18.60 -3.44 -2.19
CA ALA A 33 -19.51 -4.52 -1.81
C ALA A 33 -18.96 -5.90 -2.19
N GLY A 34 -17.68 -5.98 -2.53
CA GLY A 34 -17.05 -7.23 -2.96
C GLY A 34 -17.00 -8.29 -1.87
N ASP A 35 -16.86 -9.54 -2.30
CA ASP A 35 -16.83 -10.68 -1.43
C ASP A 35 -15.47 -10.82 -0.75
N LEU A 36 -15.45 -10.78 0.58
CA LEU A 36 -14.23 -10.92 1.37
C LEU A 36 -13.59 -12.30 1.17
N GLN A 37 -14.37 -13.33 0.86
CA GLN A 37 -13.82 -14.67 0.60
C GLN A 37 -12.97 -14.68 -0.68
N LEU A 38 -13.35 -13.91 -1.69
CA LEU A 38 -12.55 -13.81 -2.91
C LEU A 38 -11.20 -13.14 -2.63
N ALA A 39 -11.18 -12.14 -1.76
CA ALA A 39 -9.93 -11.52 -1.34
C ALA A 39 -9.04 -12.50 -0.58
N ASP A 40 -9.62 -13.28 0.33
CA ASP A 40 -8.87 -14.31 1.07
C ASP A 40 -8.30 -15.36 0.14
N GLN A 41 -9.06 -15.80 -0.85
CA GLN A 41 -8.59 -16.76 -1.85
C GLN A 41 -7.45 -16.19 -2.68
N PHE A 42 -7.57 -14.94 -3.09
CA PHE A 42 -6.52 -14.25 -3.85
C PHE A 42 -5.22 -14.19 -3.06
N VAL A 43 -5.30 -13.80 -1.77
CA VAL A 43 -4.12 -13.75 -0.90
C VAL A 43 -3.51 -15.15 -0.76
N ALA A 44 -4.34 -16.16 -0.51
CA ALA A 44 -3.86 -17.54 -0.36
C ALA A 44 -3.14 -18.03 -1.62
N GLU A 45 -3.69 -17.75 -2.79
CA GLU A 45 -3.06 -18.12 -4.06
C GLU A 45 -1.72 -17.42 -4.28
N ARG A 46 -1.68 -16.11 -4.00
CA ARG A 46 -0.47 -15.31 -4.19
C ARG A 46 0.61 -15.69 -3.17
N MET A 47 0.22 -16.21 -2.01
CA MET A 47 1.15 -16.60 -0.94
C MET A 47 1.50 -18.08 -0.98
N GLN A 48 1.11 -18.82 -2.02
CA GLN A 48 1.53 -20.21 -2.18
C GLN A 48 3.04 -20.31 -2.26
N GLY A 49 3.62 -21.21 -1.48
CA GLY A 49 5.07 -21.38 -1.41
C GLY A 49 5.77 -20.39 -0.47
N ALA A 50 5.08 -19.39 0.03
CA ALA A 50 5.63 -18.47 1.02
C ALA A 50 5.64 -19.11 2.40
N SER A 51 6.52 -18.61 3.29
CA SER A 51 6.51 -19.06 4.69
C SER A 51 5.20 -18.73 5.37
N ALA A 52 4.84 -19.49 6.40
CA ALA A 52 3.66 -19.21 7.21
C ALA A 52 3.73 -17.80 7.82
N GLY A 53 4.92 -17.37 8.24
CA GLY A 53 5.11 -16.04 8.80
C GLY A 53 4.85 -14.93 7.79
N LEU A 54 5.26 -15.11 6.53
CA LEU A 54 5.01 -14.12 5.49
C LEU A 54 3.53 -14.04 5.14
N ALA A 55 2.86 -15.18 5.04
CA ALA A 55 1.42 -15.22 4.77
C ALA A 55 0.64 -14.52 5.89
N GLU A 56 1.02 -14.78 7.14
CA GLU A 56 0.40 -14.11 8.30
C GLU A 56 0.65 -12.61 8.29
N PHE A 57 1.89 -12.19 8.02
CA PHE A 57 2.23 -10.77 7.88
C PHE A 57 1.33 -10.08 6.85
N THR A 58 1.12 -10.73 5.70
CA THR A 58 0.28 -10.18 4.62
C THR A 58 -1.17 -10.00 5.09
N ARG A 59 -1.74 -11.02 5.74
CA ARG A 59 -3.12 -10.97 6.22
C ARG A 59 -3.32 -9.92 7.31
N GLU A 60 -2.38 -9.83 8.24
CA GLU A 60 -2.43 -8.83 9.31
C GLU A 60 -2.31 -7.42 8.78
N LEU A 61 -1.37 -7.20 7.85
CA LEU A 61 -1.18 -5.89 7.23
C LEU A 61 -2.46 -5.45 6.53
N LEU A 62 -3.06 -6.31 5.74
CA LEU A 62 -4.31 -6.02 5.04
C LEU A 62 -5.45 -5.72 6.04
N ALA A 63 -5.64 -6.56 7.04
CA ALA A 63 -6.70 -6.40 8.02
C ALA A 63 -6.54 -5.09 8.80
N ASN A 64 -5.31 -4.76 9.19
CA ASN A 64 -5.03 -3.55 9.95
C ASN A 64 -5.25 -2.28 9.13
N ILE A 65 -4.88 -2.29 7.87
CA ILE A 65 -5.13 -1.15 6.98
C ILE A 65 -6.64 -0.98 6.77
N ARG A 66 -7.36 -2.06 6.53
CA ARG A 66 -8.81 -2.00 6.37
C ARG A 66 -9.49 -1.43 7.62
N SER A 67 -9.07 -1.84 8.81
CA SER A 67 -9.67 -1.37 10.06
C SER A 67 -9.30 0.07 10.41
N SER A 68 -8.19 0.60 9.89
CA SER A 68 -7.73 1.97 10.16
C SER A 68 -7.91 2.91 8.97
N LYS A 69 -8.69 2.51 7.98
CA LYS A 69 -8.82 3.22 6.71
C LYS A 69 -9.22 4.68 6.89
N GLU A 70 -10.20 4.96 7.75
CA GLU A 70 -10.66 6.33 7.98
C GLU A 70 -9.57 7.24 8.53
N ARG A 71 -8.78 6.73 9.47
CA ARG A 71 -7.67 7.49 10.05
C ARG A 71 -6.57 7.72 9.03
N VAL A 72 -6.22 6.68 8.27
CA VAL A 72 -5.20 6.76 7.23
C VAL A 72 -5.63 7.78 6.16
N ASP A 73 -6.88 7.72 5.73
CA ASP A 73 -7.41 8.63 4.71
C ASP A 73 -7.40 10.08 5.20
N ALA A 74 -7.72 10.31 6.48
CA ALA A 74 -7.66 11.66 7.07
C ALA A 74 -6.23 12.22 7.03
N MET A 75 -5.24 11.40 7.36
CA MET A 75 -3.83 11.81 7.29
C MET A 75 -3.42 12.14 5.86
N LEU A 76 -3.87 11.36 4.88
CA LEU A 76 -3.57 11.60 3.48
C LEU A 76 -4.16 12.92 3.00
N GLU A 77 -5.40 13.22 3.36
CA GLU A 77 -6.04 14.48 2.95
C GLU A 77 -5.33 15.70 3.54
N GLN A 78 -4.82 15.58 4.75
CA GLN A 78 -4.04 16.67 5.37
C GLN A 78 -2.69 16.89 4.71
N SER A 79 -2.09 15.85 4.15
CA SER A 79 -0.71 15.87 3.66
C SER A 79 -0.59 16.02 2.15
N ALA A 80 -1.65 15.75 1.41
CA ALA A 80 -1.65 15.85 -0.04
C ALA A 80 -2.27 17.18 -0.47
N ASP A 81 -1.48 18.24 -0.42
CA ASP A 81 -1.93 19.58 -0.80
C ASP A 81 -2.56 19.58 -2.19
N ASN A 82 -3.74 20.20 -2.30
CA ASN A 82 -4.49 20.37 -3.54
C ASN A 82 -5.01 19.07 -4.17
N TRP A 83 -4.86 17.93 -3.48
CA TRP A 83 -5.35 16.65 -3.96
C TRP A 83 -6.27 16.01 -2.92
N SER A 84 -7.54 15.92 -3.25
CA SER A 84 -8.46 15.10 -2.44
C SER A 84 -8.26 13.61 -2.79
N LEU A 85 -8.60 12.75 -1.86
CA LEU A 85 -8.52 11.29 -2.07
C LEU A 85 -9.28 10.86 -3.32
N SER A 86 -10.46 11.45 -3.54
CA SER A 86 -11.31 11.10 -4.68
C SER A 86 -10.70 11.46 -6.03
N ARG A 87 -9.75 12.38 -6.05
CA ARG A 87 -9.05 12.80 -7.28
C ARG A 87 -7.77 12.03 -7.53
N MET A 88 -7.27 11.31 -6.54
CA MET A 88 -6.10 10.46 -6.73
C MET A 88 -6.44 9.27 -7.60
N ALA A 89 -5.52 8.84 -8.45
CA ALA A 89 -5.65 7.57 -9.14
C ALA A 89 -5.78 6.45 -8.10
N PRO A 90 -6.68 5.49 -8.30
CA PRO A 90 -6.86 4.40 -7.31
C PRO A 90 -5.59 3.64 -6.97
N THR A 91 -4.68 3.47 -7.93
CA THR A 91 -3.37 2.85 -7.69
C THR A 91 -2.56 3.67 -6.69
N ASP A 92 -2.41 4.96 -6.95
CA ASP A 92 -1.64 5.86 -6.09
C ASP A 92 -2.25 5.93 -4.70
N ARG A 93 -3.56 6.06 -4.63
CA ARG A 93 -4.30 6.16 -3.37
C ARG A 93 -4.04 4.95 -2.47
N ASN A 94 -4.07 3.75 -3.03
CA ASN A 94 -3.88 2.54 -2.24
C ASN A 94 -2.43 2.26 -1.86
N ILE A 95 -1.48 2.64 -2.72
CA ILE A 95 -0.06 2.63 -2.36
C ILE A 95 0.18 3.60 -1.20
N LEU A 96 -0.42 4.79 -1.25
CA LEU A 96 -0.30 5.78 -0.18
C LEU A 96 -0.95 5.30 1.11
N ARG A 97 -2.10 4.63 1.05
CA ARG A 97 -2.73 4.05 2.26
C ARG A 97 -1.81 3.07 2.95
N LEU A 98 -1.19 2.17 2.19
CA LEU A 98 -0.20 1.23 2.73
C LEU A 98 0.98 1.99 3.36
N GLY A 99 1.54 2.95 2.64
CA GLY A 99 2.69 3.72 3.12
C GLY A 99 2.39 4.48 4.41
N VAL A 100 1.26 5.17 4.46
CA VAL A 100 0.85 5.93 5.66
C VAL A 100 0.66 4.98 6.85
N TYR A 101 -0.01 3.85 6.63
CA TYR A 101 -0.18 2.86 7.69
C TYR A 101 1.17 2.41 8.24
N GLU A 102 2.08 2.01 7.37
CA GLU A 102 3.39 1.52 7.81
C GLU A 102 4.23 2.61 8.48
N LEU A 103 4.19 3.85 7.98
CA LEU A 103 4.93 4.96 8.59
C LEU A 103 4.44 5.30 10.00
N THR A 104 3.15 5.15 10.26
CA THR A 104 2.54 5.65 11.48
C THR A 104 2.19 4.55 12.49
N GLN A 105 2.09 3.30 12.08
CA GLN A 105 1.57 2.21 12.91
C GLN A 105 2.48 1.00 13.02
N THR A 106 3.65 1.03 12.39
CA THR A 106 4.60 -0.10 12.46
C THR A 106 6.00 0.39 12.77
N ASP A 107 6.89 -0.56 13.09
CA ASP A 107 8.30 -0.28 13.37
C ASP A 107 9.17 -0.28 12.12
N THR A 108 8.59 -0.48 10.95
CA THR A 108 9.35 -0.47 9.70
C THR A 108 10.01 0.89 9.52
N PRO A 109 11.31 0.94 9.26
CA PRO A 109 11.99 2.22 9.06
C PRO A 109 11.34 3.02 7.94
N GLY A 110 11.15 4.33 8.17
CA GLY A 110 10.44 5.18 7.23
C GLY A 110 11.04 5.19 5.85
N GLN A 111 12.38 5.15 5.74
CA GLN A 111 13.05 5.12 4.44
C GLN A 111 12.73 3.84 3.68
N VAL A 112 12.58 2.71 4.38
CA VAL A 112 12.19 1.44 3.76
C VAL A 112 10.74 1.53 3.26
N VAL A 113 9.84 2.08 4.09
CA VAL A 113 8.44 2.25 3.71
C VAL A 113 8.32 3.06 2.43
N ILE A 114 9.00 4.20 2.37
CA ILE A 114 8.95 5.10 1.23
C ILE A 114 9.56 4.43 -0.01
N HIS A 115 10.71 3.77 0.14
CA HIS A 115 11.35 3.05 -0.96
C HIS A 115 10.41 1.99 -1.55
N GLU A 116 9.79 1.19 -0.70
CA GLU A 116 8.87 0.13 -1.16
C GLU A 116 7.65 0.72 -1.87
N ALA A 117 7.10 1.80 -1.34
CA ALA A 117 5.95 2.47 -1.96
C ALA A 117 6.31 3.05 -3.33
N VAL A 118 7.48 3.67 -3.45
CA VAL A 118 7.97 4.24 -4.72
C VAL A 118 8.18 3.12 -5.75
N GLU A 119 8.74 1.98 -5.33
CA GLU A 119 8.92 0.84 -6.23
C GLU A 119 7.58 0.28 -6.73
N LEU A 120 6.57 0.21 -5.85
CA LEU A 120 5.21 -0.18 -6.28
C LEU A 120 4.61 0.84 -7.26
N ALA A 121 4.84 2.14 -7.02
CA ALA A 121 4.38 3.18 -7.91
C ALA A 121 5.04 3.10 -9.30
N LYS A 122 6.32 2.75 -9.36
CA LYS A 122 7.02 2.50 -10.62
C LYS A 122 6.42 1.31 -11.37
N ARG A 123 6.01 0.29 -10.63
CA ARG A 123 5.51 -0.97 -11.20
C ARG A 123 4.08 -0.83 -11.70
N PHE A 124 3.22 -0.13 -10.98
CA PHE A 124 1.77 -0.13 -11.23
C PHE A 124 1.18 1.23 -11.57
N GLY A 125 1.88 2.31 -11.30
CA GLY A 125 1.36 3.65 -11.53
C GLY A 125 1.70 4.22 -12.89
N THR A 126 1.43 5.51 -13.04
CA THR A 126 1.84 6.28 -14.21
C THR A 126 3.27 6.79 -14.05
N GLU A 127 3.79 7.46 -15.07
CA GLU A 127 5.12 8.06 -15.02
C GLU A 127 5.31 9.02 -13.84
N ASP A 128 4.27 9.74 -13.45
CA ASP A 128 4.32 10.71 -12.36
C ASP A 128 4.09 10.10 -10.98
N SER A 129 3.60 8.88 -10.90
CA SER A 129 3.23 8.24 -9.62
C SER A 129 4.40 8.13 -8.64
N PRO A 130 5.60 7.71 -9.04
CA PRO A 130 6.70 7.61 -8.09
C PRO A 130 7.03 8.93 -7.40
N ARG A 131 7.04 10.03 -8.15
CA ARG A 131 7.31 11.37 -7.59
C ARG A 131 6.21 11.80 -6.65
N PHE A 132 4.96 11.60 -7.05
CA PHE A 132 3.79 11.97 -6.24
C PHE A 132 3.78 11.20 -4.91
N VAL A 133 3.93 9.88 -4.99
CA VAL A 133 3.94 9.01 -3.81
C VAL A 133 5.09 9.38 -2.88
N ASN A 134 6.29 9.56 -3.42
CA ASN A 134 7.45 9.95 -2.63
C ASN A 134 7.21 11.27 -1.89
N GLY A 135 6.68 12.27 -2.60
CA GLY A 135 6.44 13.60 -2.01
C GLY A 135 5.44 13.57 -0.87
N VAL A 136 4.32 12.85 -1.04
CA VAL A 136 3.31 12.74 0.00
C VAL A 136 3.85 12.01 1.23
N LEU A 137 4.52 10.87 1.02
CA LEU A 137 5.04 10.07 2.13
C LEU A 137 6.19 10.76 2.86
N ASP A 138 7.07 11.45 2.15
CA ASP A 138 8.13 12.25 2.78
C ASP A 138 7.53 13.30 3.71
N ARG A 139 6.47 13.95 3.28
CA ARG A 139 5.81 14.99 4.10
C ARG A 139 5.22 14.39 5.36
N ILE A 140 4.59 13.23 5.27
CA ILE A 140 4.04 12.54 6.44
C ILE A 140 5.17 12.06 7.36
N PHE A 141 6.23 11.53 6.80
CA PHE A 141 7.41 11.08 7.57
C PHE A 141 8.04 12.23 8.35
N ASP A 142 8.25 13.37 7.69
CA ASP A 142 8.88 14.54 8.31
C ASP A 142 8.03 15.12 9.43
N ASN A 143 6.71 14.98 9.37
CA ASN A 143 5.78 15.48 10.37
C ASN A 143 5.40 14.44 11.42
N ALA A 144 5.87 13.20 11.29
CA ALA A 144 5.59 12.15 12.26
C ALA A 144 6.30 12.47 13.60
N PRO A 145 5.67 12.20 14.77
CA PRO A 145 6.36 12.37 16.04
C PRO A 145 7.57 11.47 16.10
N GLU A 146 8.71 12.03 16.54
CA GLU A 146 9.88 11.21 16.81
C GLU A 146 9.58 10.27 17.97
N GLU A 147 9.80 8.98 17.75
CA GLU A 147 9.76 8.01 18.84
C GLU A 147 11.04 8.13 19.65
N ASN A 148 10.90 8.48 20.91
CA ASN A 148 12.02 8.48 21.85
C ASN A 148 12.16 7.12 22.53
#